data_c5122a5891518557f7d375381462dc6f
#
_entry.id   c5122a5891518557f7d375381462dc6f
#
_cell.length_a   1.000
_cell.length_b   1.000
_cell.length_c   1.000
_cell.angle_alpha   90.00
_cell.angle_beta   90.00
_cell.angle_gamma   90.00
#
_symmetry.space_group_name_H-M   'P 1'
#
loop_
_entity.id
_entity.type
_entity.pdbx_description
1 polymer ?
#
loop_
_entity_poly.entity_id
_entity_poly.type
_entity_poly.pdbx_seq_one_letter_code
_entity_poly.pdbx_strand_id
1 'polypeptide(L)'
;GGEGRMTAGDVQWMKTGSGIIHSEMPAMKEGRLHGFQLWINMPAKLKMSKPEYIYIDADKMSVHKDDEKQVKVIAGKFEKAEGPVKGHNVEPIYFDVELNKDKEFNFNIPSTHNTFIYLIDGEIEIGTEKHDNVKDSTLILLTKGENLSVKAKSNAKFLVISGKPINEEIARGGPFVMNTKAEILQAVQDYHN
;
A
#
# COMPACT_ATOMS: atom_id res chain seq x y z
N GLY A 1 12.62 21.69 -9.92
CA GLY A 1 12.01 20.57 -9.21
C GLY A 1 11.22 21.07 -8.01
N GLY A 2 10.22 20.34 -7.59
CA GLY A 2 9.48 20.63 -6.36
C GLY A 2 10.20 20.01 -5.16
N GLU A 3 10.05 20.63 -3.99
CA GLU A 3 10.50 20.12 -2.72
C GLU A 3 9.27 20.00 -1.79
N GLY A 4 9.21 18.95 -0.98
CA GLY A 4 8.14 18.72 -0.01
C GLY A 4 8.70 18.10 1.26
N ARG A 5 8.08 18.43 2.40
CA ARG A 5 8.40 17.82 3.68
C ARG A 5 7.26 16.89 4.11
N MET A 6 7.61 15.66 4.48
CA MET A 6 6.69 14.71 5.07
C MET A 6 6.81 14.71 6.58
N THR A 7 5.70 14.57 7.25
CA THR A 7 5.60 14.35 8.70
C THR A 7 4.94 13.00 9.00
N ALA A 8 4.88 12.63 10.26
CA ALA A 8 4.30 11.35 10.66
C ALA A 8 2.83 11.22 10.20
N GLY A 9 2.54 10.14 9.50
CA GLY A 9 1.20 9.83 9.01
C GLY A 9 0.86 10.38 7.63
N ASP A 10 1.74 11.20 7.03
CA ASP A 10 1.59 11.68 5.66
C ASP A 10 1.81 10.55 4.64
N VAL A 11 1.25 10.73 3.46
CA VAL A 11 1.41 9.81 2.34
C VAL A 11 1.81 10.57 1.08
N GLN A 12 2.82 10.04 0.39
CA GLN A 12 3.15 10.43 -0.98
C GLN A 12 2.70 9.34 -1.93
N TRP A 13 1.95 9.73 -2.95
CA TRP A 13 1.53 8.82 -4.00
C TRP A 13 2.06 9.31 -5.35
N MET A 14 2.90 8.51 -5.97
CA MET A 14 3.53 8.83 -7.25
C MET A 14 3.09 7.86 -8.32
N LYS A 15 2.47 8.38 -9.37
CA LYS A 15 2.29 7.67 -10.63
C LYS A 15 3.48 8.06 -11.50
N THR A 16 4.48 7.19 -11.55
CA THR A 16 5.76 7.52 -12.17
C THR A 16 5.70 7.69 -13.69
N GLY A 17 4.79 6.98 -14.36
CA GLY A 17 4.58 7.12 -15.80
C GLY A 17 5.89 6.99 -16.59
N SER A 18 6.19 7.98 -17.42
CA SER A 18 7.43 8.04 -18.22
C SER A 18 8.70 8.28 -17.41
N GLY A 19 8.58 8.45 -16.10
CA GLY A 19 9.71 8.58 -15.17
C GLY A 19 9.63 9.80 -14.27
N ILE A 20 10.09 9.65 -13.03
CA ILE A 20 10.28 10.72 -12.05
C ILE A 20 11.67 10.57 -11.45
N ILE A 21 12.46 11.62 -11.50
CA ILE A 21 13.72 11.71 -10.77
C ILE A 21 13.42 12.36 -9.42
N HIS A 22 13.66 11.63 -8.33
CA HIS A 22 13.44 12.13 -6.98
C HIS A 22 14.49 11.62 -6.01
N SER A 23 14.58 12.27 -4.88
CA SER A 23 15.37 11.83 -3.73
C SER A 23 14.57 11.97 -2.45
N GLU A 24 14.79 11.08 -1.51
CA GLU A 24 14.18 11.08 -0.19
C GLU A 24 15.28 11.18 0.86
N MET A 25 15.27 12.26 1.64
CA MET A 25 16.28 12.52 2.65
C MET A 25 15.63 12.61 4.03
N PRO A 26 16.07 11.78 5.01
CA PRO A 26 15.60 11.93 6.38
C PRO A 26 15.95 13.32 6.91
N ALA A 27 14.93 14.08 7.36
CA ALA A 27 15.11 15.43 7.88
C ALA A 27 14.97 15.51 9.42
N MET A 28 14.78 14.38 10.08
CA MET A 28 14.61 14.31 11.52
C MET A 28 15.95 14.38 12.25
N LYS A 29 15.97 15.07 13.39
CA LYS A 29 17.16 15.17 14.25
C LYS A 29 17.15 14.12 15.38
N GLU A 30 15.97 13.70 15.80
CA GLU A 30 15.74 12.76 16.90
C GLU A 30 14.54 11.87 16.58
N GLY A 31 14.43 10.72 17.24
CA GLY A 31 13.34 9.78 17.14
C GLY A 31 13.58 8.64 16.13
N ARG A 32 12.53 7.95 15.73
CA ARG A 32 12.58 6.80 14.82
C ARG A 32 11.93 7.15 13.49
N LEU A 33 12.67 6.98 12.40
CA LEU A 33 12.09 6.97 11.06
C LEU A 33 11.46 5.59 10.83
N HIS A 34 10.14 5.57 10.64
CA HIS A 34 9.39 4.36 10.35
C HIS A 34 8.36 4.67 9.27
N GLY A 35 8.50 4.05 8.13
CA GLY A 35 7.61 4.22 7.00
C GLY A 35 7.63 3.00 6.08
N PHE A 36 6.77 3.01 5.08
CA PHE A 36 6.65 1.94 4.10
C PHE A 36 6.67 2.54 2.70
N GLN A 37 7.37 1.88 1.79
CA GLN A 37 7.29 2.17 0.37
C GLN A 37 6.64 0.97 -0.33
N LEU A 38 5.49 1.21 -0.95
CA LEU A 38 4.77 0.22 -1.74
C LEU A 38 4.95 0.51 -3.22
N TRP A 39 5.38 -0.48 -3.97
CA TRP A 39 5.42 -0.41 -5.43
C TRP A 39 4.20 -1.12 -6.01
N ILE A 40 3.42 -0.38 -6.80
CA ILE A 40 2.25 -0.88 -7.51
C ILE A 40 2.56 -0.79 -9.00
N ASN A 41 2.49 -1.92 -9.71
CA ASN A 41 2.75 -1.93 -11.14
C ASN A 41 1.62 -1.24 -11.93
N MET A 42 1.96 -0.74 -13.11
CA MET A 42 1.04 -0.09 -14.04
C MET A 42 0.86 -0.95 -15.30
N PRO A 43 -0.33 -0.96 -15.92
CA PRO A 43 -0.51 -1.56 -17.23
C PRO A 43 0.43 -0.98 -18.28
N ALA A 44 0.91 -1.80 -19.22
CA ALA A 44 1.85 -1.40 -20.27
C ALA A 44 1.44 -0.10 -20.97
N LYS A 45 0.17 0.02 -21.34
CA LYS A 45 -0.40 1.20 -22.01
C LYS A 45 -0.27 2.52 -21.23
N LEU A 46 0.00 2.46 -19.93
CA LEU A 46 0.11 3.62 -19.05
C LEU A 46 1.55 3.89 -18.59
N LYS A 47 2.48 2.99 -18.83
CA LYS A 47 3.87 3.13 -18.35
C LYS A 47 4.57 4.38 -18.88
N MET A 48 4.22 4.84 -20.07
CA MET A 48 4.77 6.06 -20.67
C MET A 48 3.81 7.27 -20.54
N SER A 49 2.82 7.21 -19.65
CA SER A 49 1.93 8.34 -19.39
C SER A 49 2.64 9.47 -18.64
N LYS A 50 2.03 10.65 -18.63
CA LYS A 50 2.54 11.81 -17.87
C LYS A 50 2.64 11.44 -16.38
N PRO A 51 3.77 11.74 -15.73
CA PRO A 51 3.94 11.56 -14.29
C PRO A 51 2.94 12.42 -13.49
N GLU A 52 2.48 11.88 -12.38
CA GLU A 52 1.60 12.57 -11.44
C GLU A 52 2.10 12.35 -10.02
N TYR A 53 2.01 13.39 -9.20
CA TYR A 53 2.41 13.38 -7.80
C TYR A 53 1.28 13.91 -6.94
N ILE A 54 0.91 13.17 -5.90
CA ILE A 54 -0.11 13.55 -4.93
C ILE A 54 0.53 13.49 -3.54
N TYR A 55 0.51 14.62 -2.85
CA TYR A 55 0.85 14.68 -1.43
C TYR A 55 -0.44 14.72 -0.61
N ILE A 56 -0.51 13.90 0.41
CA ILE A 56 -1.69 13.76 1.26
C ILE A 56 -1.24 13.96 2.71
N ASP A 57 -1.65 15.09 3.27
CA ASP A 57 -1.43 15.40 4.69
C ASP A 57 -2.17 14.40 5.57
N ALA A 58 -1.60 14.04 6.69
CA ALA A 58 -2.21 13.14 7.68
C ALA A 58 -3.60 13.63 8.11
N ASP A 59 -3.78 14.94 8.27
CA ASP A 59 -5.04 15.57 8.70
C ASP A 59 -6.15 15.48 7.65
N LYS A 60 -5.79 15.26 6.39
CA LYS A 60 -6.74 15.09 5.27
C LYS A 60 -7.05 13.64 4.97
N MET A 61 -6.44 12.71 5.71
CA MET A 61 -6.66 11.30 5.54
C MET A 61 -8.04 10.90 6.06
N SER A 62 -8.77 10.11 5.26
CA SER A 62 -10.04 9.55 5.72
C SER A 62 -9.80 8.46 6.75
N VAL A 63 -10.45 8.58 7.90
CA VAL A 63 -10.30 7.64 9.01
C VAL A 63 -11.68 7.17 9.48
N HIS A 64 -11.85 5.85 9.58
CA HIS A 64 -12.90 5.25 10.38
C HIS A 64 -12.34 4.97 11.76
N LYS A 65 -13.05 5.40 12.81
CA LYS A 65 -12.65 5.18 14.20
C LYS A 65 -13.87 4.87 15.05
N ASP A 66 -13.77 3.82 15.84
CA ASP A 66 -14.72 3.42 16.88
C ASP A 66 -13.95 2.96 18.13
N ASP A 67 -14.66 2.33 19.09
CA ASP A 67 -14.06 1.85 20.35
C ASP A 67 -13.19 0.59 20.15
N GLU A 68 -13.24 -0.05 19.00
CA GLU A 68 -12.57 -1.30 18.71
C GLU A 68 -11.34 -1.15 17.82
N LYS A 69 -11.43 -0.23 16.87
CA LYS A 69 -10.42 -0.07 15.81
C LYS A 69 -10.33 1.35 15.27
N GLN A 70 -9.21 1.64 14.68
CA GLN A 70 -9.00 2.78 13.81
C GLN A 70 -8.49 2.29 12.45
N VAL A 71 -9.14 2.70 11.37
CA VAL A 71 -8.76 2.37 10.00
C VAL A 71 -8.51 3.65 9.23
N LYS A 72 -7.24 3.92 8.93
CA LYS A 72 -6.84 4.99 8.02
C LYS A 72 -6.93 4.46 6.60
N VAL A 73 -7.73 5.12 5.76
CA VAL A 73 -7.99 4.69 4.38
C VAL A 73 -7.15 5.53 3.42
N ILE A 74 -6.11 4.94 2.86
CA ILE A 74 -5.21 5.58 1.88
C ILE A 74 -5.79 5.44 0.47
N ALA A 75 -6.24 4.24 0.12
CA ALA A 75 -6.92 3.94 -1.13
C ALA A 75 -8.06 2.95 -0.87
N GLY A 76 -9.11 3.03 -1.69
CA GLY A 76 -10.32 2.23 -1.53
C GLY A 76 -11.30 2.84 -0.55
N LYS A 77 -12.18 2.00 0.01
CA LYS A 77 -13.26 2.43 0.90
C LYS A 77 -13.43 1.43 2.05
N PHE A 78 -13.55 1.94 3.26
CA PHE A 78 -13.90 1.17 4.46
C PHE A 78 -15.05 1.90 5.17
N GLU A 79 -16.19 1.23 5.30
CA GLU A 79 -17.42 1.82 5.83
C GLU A 79 -17.77 3.15 5.11
N LYS A 80 -17.81 4.25 5.83
CA LYS A 80 -18.05 5.60 5.30
C LYS A 80 -16.77 6.33 4.89
N ALA A 81 -15.60 5.84 5.30
CA ALA A 81 -14.32 6.45 4.97
C ALA A 81 -13.88 6.03 3.55
N GLU A 82 -13.49 7.00 2.74
CA GLU A 82 -13.01 6.77 1.38
C GLU A 82 -11.64 7.44 1.20
N GLY A 83 -10.67 6.66 0.71
CA GLY A 83 -9.30 7.12 0.52
C GLY A 83 -9.17 8.21 -0.55
N PRO A 84 -8.20 9.11 -0.40
CA PRO A 84 -7.94 10.18 -1.37
C PRO A 84 -7.37 9.67 -2.70
N VAL A 85 -6.74 8.50 -2.72
CA VAL A 85 -6.18 7.89 -3.93
C VAL A 85 -7.28 7.21 -4.73
N LYS A 86 -7.55 7.72 -5.94
CA LYS A 86 -8.65 7.27 -6.80
C LYS A 86 -8.19 7.06 -8.25
N GLY A 87 -8.99 6.31 -9.01
CA GLY A 87 -8.85 6.23 -10.46
C GLY A 87 -7.68 5.38 -10.97
N HIS A 88 -7.18 4.43 -10.20
CA HIS A 88 -6.09 3.54 -10.62
C HIS A 88 -6.63 2.21 -11.18
N ASN A 89 -6.00 1.74 -12.27
CA ASN A 89 -6.42 0.54 -13.00
C ASN A 89 -6.36 -0.75 -12.19
N VAL A 90 -5.56 -0.78 -11.13
CA VAL A 90 -5.43 -1.93 -10.22
C VAL A 90 -6.44 -1.88 -9.06
N GLU A 91 -7.31 -0.87 -9.02
CA GLU A 91 -8.33 -0.70 -7.98
C GLU A 91 -7.74 -0.91 -6.57
N PRO A 92 -6.72 -0.13 -6.17
CA PRO A 92 -5.98 -0.41 -4.96
C PRO A 92 -6.84 -0.24 -3.71
N ILE A 93 -6.66 -1.16 -2.77
CA ILE A 93 -7.11 -1.05 -1.39
C ILE A 93 -5.86 -0.94 -0.54
N TYR A 94 -5.77 0.12 0.28
CA TYR A 94 -4.65 0.33 1.18
C TYR A 94 -5.14 0.94 2.48
N PHE A 95 -5.14 0.14 3.55
CA PHE A 95 -5.55 0.53 4.88
C PHE A 95 -4.39 0.39 5.86
N ASP A 96 -4.24 1.36 6.76
CA ASP A 96 -3.43 1.28 7.98
C ASP A 96 -4.40 1.08 9.14
N VAL A 97 -4.35 -0.09 9.77
CA VAL A 97 -5.31 -0.56 10.77
C VAL A 97 -4.66 -0.63 12.14
N GLU A 98 -5.27 0.00 13.13
CA GLU A 98 -5.03 -0.22 14.54
C GLU A 98 -6.23 -0.96 15.12
N LEU A 99 -6.00 -2.12 15.74
CA LEU A 99 -7.03 -3.01 16.26
C LEU A 99 -6.76 -3.30 17.73
N ASN A 100 -7.76 -3.01 18.57
CA ASN A 100 -7.66 -3.26 20.00
C ASN A 100 -7.66 -4.77 20.31
N LYS A 101 -6.99 -5.14 21.40
CA LYS A 101 -6.95 -6.54 21.88
C LYS A 101 -8.35 -7.15 21.97
N ASP A 102 -8.46 -8.41 21.59
CA ASP A 102 -9.68 -9.25 21.58
C ASP A 102 -10.79 -8.76 20.63
N LYS A 103 -10.49 -7.75 19.76
CA LYS A 103 -11.40 -7.21 18.75
C LYS A 103 -11.15 -7.82 17.38
N GLU A 104 -12.11 -7.58 16.46
CA GLU A 104 -12.09 -8.13 15.11
C GLU A 104 -12.15 -7.04 14.05
N PHE A 105 -11.36 -7.25 12.99
CA PHE A 105 -11.42 -6.52 11.75
C PHE A 105 -11.94 -7.44 10.66
N ASN A 106 -13.10 -7.10 10.10
CA ASN A 106 -13.73 -7.83 9.03
C ASN A 106 -13.88 -6.92 7.81
N PHE A 107 -13.51 -7.43 6.64
CA PHE A 107 -13.58 -6.66 5.39
C PHE A 107 -13.83 -7.56 4.19
N ASN A 108 -14.73 -7.13 3.29
CA ASN A 108 -15.01 -7.84 2.05
C ASN A 108 -14.03 -7.38 0.96
N ILE A 109 -13.24 -8.32 0.45
CA ILE A 109 -12.25 -8.10 -0.59
C ILE A 109 -12.82 -8.61 -1.93
N PRO A 110 -12.66 -7.89 -3.04
CA PRO A 110 -13.02 -8.43 -4.35
C PRO A 110 -12.25 -9.74 -4.63
N SER A 111 -12.96 -10.81 -4.98
CA SER A 111 -12.36 -12.15 -5.21
C SER A 111 -11.31 -12.18 -6.32
N THR A 112 -11.33 -11.18 -7.20
CA THR A 112 -10.34 -11.01 -8.28
C THR A 112 -9.01 -10.41 -7.81
N HIS A 113 -8.97 -9.81 -6.63
CA HIS A 113 -7.78 -9.15 -6.11
C HIS A 113 -6.74 -10.14 -5.57
N ASN A 114 -5.47 -9.75 -5.62
CA ASN A 114 -4.41 -10.30 -4.79
C ASN A 114 -4.29 -9.44 -3.54
N THR A 115 -4.21 -10.09 -2.39
CA THR A 115 -4.22 -9.41 -1.09
C THR A 115 -3.10 -9.93 -0.22
N PHE A 116 -2.50 -9.03 0.52
CA PHE A 116 -1.59 -9.37 1.61
C PHE A 116 -1.78 -8.42 2.78
N ILE A 117 -1.35 -8.87 3.96
CA ILE A 117 -1.28 -8.09 5.18
C ILE A 117 0.18 -7.99 5.60
N TYR A 118 0.59 -6.84 6.08
CA TYR A 118 1.84 -6.70 6.80
C TYR A 118 1.56 -6.34 8.26
N LEU A 119 1.81 -7.29 9.17
CA LEU A 119 1.68 -7.06 10.61
C LEU A 119 2.91 -6.29 11.10
N ILE A 120 2.67 -5.04 11.53
CA ILE A 120 3.71 -4.12 11.99
C ILE A 120 4.06 -4.41 13.44
N ASP A 121 3.02 -4.57 14.27
CA ASP A 121 3.16 -4.73 15.72
C ASP A 121 2.00 -5.55 16.28
N GLY A 122 2.25 -6.31 17.34
CA GLY A 122 1.27 -7.11 18.04
C GLY A 122 1.17 -8.56 17.56
N GLU A 123 0.09 -9.21 17.95
CA GLU A 123 -0.24 -10.61 17.62
C GLU A 123 -1.67 -10.69 17.12
N ILE A 124 -1.87 -11.33 15.98
CA ILE A 124 -3.17 -11.52 15.35
C ILE A 124 -3.44 -13.00 15.05
N GLU A 125 -4.70 -13.35 15.02
CA GLU A 125 -5.22 -14.59 14.45
C GLU A 125 -5.91 -14.25 13.14
N ILE A 126 -5.59 -14.96 12.07
CA ILE A 126 -6.13 -14.73 10.73
C ILE A 126 -6.66 -16.03 10.14
N GLY A 127 -7.74 -15.94 9.40
CA GLY A 127 -8.41 -17.04 8.74
C GLY A 127 -9.87 -17.19 9.17
N THR A 128 -10.66 -17.87 8.35
CA THR A 128 -12.09 -18.13 8.62
C THR A 128 -12.37 -19.58 9.01
N GLU A 129 -11.71 -20.53 8.37
CA GLU A 129 -11.88 -21.97 8.65
C GLU A 129 -10.70 -22.53 9.43
N LYS A 130 -9.49 -22.14 9.05
CA LYS A 130 -8.26 -22.47 9.73
C LYS A 130 -7.60 -21.18 10.21
N HIS A 131 -7.34 -21.12 11.50
CA HIS A 131 -6.78 -19.95 12.15
C HIS A 131 -5.27 -20.10 12.32
N ASP A 132 -4.52 -19.14 11.79
CA ASP A 132 -3.08 -19.04 11.99
C ASP A 132 -2.77 -17.86 12.94
N ASN A 133 -1.97 -18.12 13.98
CA ASN A 133 -1.47 -17.07 14.87
C ASN A 133 -0.20 -16.46 14.29
N VAL A 134 -0.19 -15.15 14.15
CA VAL A 134 0.91 -14.41 13.55
C VAL A 134 1.38 -13.31 14.49
N LYS A 135 2.69 -13.16 14.60
CA LYS A 135 3.35 -12.13 15.41
C LYS A 135 3.97 -11.04 14.55
N ASP A 136 4.31 -9.94 15.17
CA ASP A 136 4.83 -8.71 14.56
C ASP A 136 5.93 -8.93 13.50
N SER A 137 6.07 -7.94 12.63
CA SER A 137 7.03 -7.91 11.52
C SER A 137 6.85 -9.04 10.50
N THR A 138 5.61 -9.48 10.28
CA THR A 138 5.29 -10.60 9.38
C THR A 138 4.47 -10.16 8.18
N LEU A 139 4.91 -10.59 6.98
CA LEU A 139 4.13 -10.49 5.74
C LEU A 139 3.29 -11.74 5.55
N ILE A 140 1.99 -11.56 5.39
CA ILE A 140 0.99 -12.62 5.25
C ILE A 140 0.38 -12.53 3.85
N LEU A 141 0.67 -13.50 3.00
CA LEU A 141 0.05 -13.61 1.67
C LEU A 141 -1.26 -14.39 1.80
N LEU A 142 -2.35 -13.78 1.35
CA LEU A 142 -3.67 -14.38 1.43
C LEU A 142 -3.98 -15.20 0.18
N THR A 143 -4.70 -16.29 0.37
CA THR A 143 -5.35 -17.04 -0.72
C THR A 143 -6.52 -16.23 -1.29
N LYS A 144 -6.99 -16.60 -2.47
CA LYS A 144 -8.21 -16.01 -3.05
C LYS A 144 -9.41 -16.25 -2.13
N GLY A 145 -10.20 -15.22 -1.92
CA GLY A 145 -11.38 -15.22 -1.09
C GLY A 145 -12.06 -13.87 -1.11
N GLU A 146 -13.25 -13.79 -0.56
CA GLU A 146 -14.04 -12.56 -0.49
C GLU A 146 -14.11 -11.97 0.92
N ASN A 147 -13.78 -12.76 1.93
CA ASN A 147 -13.87 -12.34 3.32
C ASN A 147 -12.50 -12.37 3.98
N LEU A 148 -12.08 -11.23 4.50
CA LEU A 148 -10.93 -11.11 5.37
C LEU A 148 -11.43 -10.97 6.81
N SER A 149 -10.97 -11.87 7.69
CA SER A 149 -11.21 -11.79 9.13
C SER A 149 -9.87 -11.83 9.86
N VAL A 150 -9.65 -10.83 10.70
CA VAL A 150 -8.46 -10.71 11.56
C VAL A 150 -8.91 -10.45 12.99
N LYS A 151 -8.44 -11.26 13.93
CA LYS A 151 -8.70 -11.09 15.36
C LYS A 151 -7.40 -10.73 16.09
N ALA A 152 -7.43 -9.66 16.86
CA ALA A 152 -6.28 -9.22 17.64
C ALA A 152 -6.14 -10.03 18.92
N LYS A 153 -4.97 -10.63 19.17
CA LYS A 153 -4.61 -11.30 20.44
C LYS A 153 -3.95 -10.34 21.44
N SER A 154 -3.36 -9.29 20.90
CA SER A 154 -2.89 -8.10 21.62
C SER A 154 -3.35 -6.86 20.86
N ASN A 155 -3.11 -5.65 21.36
CA ASN A 155 -3.24 -4.48 20.49
C ASN A 155 -2.34 -4.69 19.28
N ALA A 156 -2.89 -4.53 18.08
CA ALA A 156 -2.19 -4.83 16.83
C ALA A 156 -2.25 -3.67 15.86
N LYS A 157 -1.18 -3.52 15.08
CA LYS A 157 -1.11 -2.58 13.96
C LYS A 157 -0.67 -3.32 12.70
N PHE A 158 -1.44 -3.16 11.63
CA PHE A 158 -1.17 -3.84 10.37
C PHE A 158 -1.65 -3.06 9.15
N LEU A 159 -1.02 -3.33 8.01
CA LEU A 159 -1.44 -2.83 6.71
C LEU A 159 -2.26 -3.90 5.99
N VAL A 160 -3.37 -3.51 5.38
CA VAL A 160 -4.13 -4.32 4.43
C VAL A 160 -3.91 -3.75 3.04
N ILE A 161 -3.33 -4.54 2.16
CA ILE A 161 -2.99 -4.13 0.80
C ILE A 161 -3.59 -5.12 -0.19
N SER A 162 -4.41 -4.61 -1.11
CA SER A 162 -5.11 -5.42 -2.08
C SER A 162 -5.17 -4.70 -3.43
N GLY A 163 -5.17 -5.45 -4.52
CA GLY A 163 -5.28 -4.89 -5.85
C GLY A 163 -5.57 -5.93 -6.91
N LYS A 164 -6.24 -5.48 -7.96
CA LYS A 164 -6.54 -6.29 -9.14
C LYS A 164 -5.25 -6.59 -9.90
N PRO A 165 -4.90 -7.86 -10.16
CA PRO A 165 -3.73 -8.21 -10.94
C PRO A 165 -3.85 -7.72 -12.38
N ILE A 166 -2.75 -7.20 -12.94
CA ILE A 166 -2.69 -6.69 -14.32
C ILE A 166 -2.61 -7.85 -15.31
N ASN A 167 -2.01 -8.97 -14.92
CA ASN A 167 -1.78 -10.16 -15.76
C ASN A 167 -0.95 -9.86 -17.02
N GLU A 168 0.00 -8.97 -16.93
CA GLU A 168 0.97 -8.65 -17.97
C GLU A 168 2.37 -9.14 -17.56
N GLU A 169 3.25 -9.35 -18.52
CA GLU A 169 4.65 -9.67 -18.24
C GLU A 169 5.34 -8.54 -17.48
N ILE A 170 6.30 -8.89 -16.63
CA ILE A 170 7.05 -7.94 -15.80
C ILE A 170 8.54 -8.13 -16.09
N ALA A 171 9.17 -7.06 -16.54
CA ALA A 171 10.62 -6.93 -16.58
C ALA A 171 11.06 -5.87 -15.57
N ARG A 172 12.08 -6.19 -14.76
CA ARG A 172 12.61 -5.29 -13.74
C ARG A 172 14.12 -5.12 -13.92
N GLY A 173 14.60 -3.87 -13.85
CA GLY A 173 16.02 -3.57 -13.87
C GLY A 173 16.31 -2.25 -13.16
N GLY A 174 17.12 -2.27 -12.08
CA GLY A 174 17.34 -1.10 -11.24
C GLY A 174 16.03 -0.49 -10.73
N PRO A 175 15.82 0.83 -10.92
CA PRO A 175 14.59 1.51 -10.50
C PRO A 175 13.43 1.36 -11.49
N PHE A 176 13.61 0.63 -12.60
CA PHE A 176 12.62 0.54 -13.67
C PHE A 176 11.81 -0.76 -13.60
N VAL A 177 10.51 -0.67 -13.87
CA VAL A 177 9.59 -1.79 -14.05
C VAL A 177 8.84 -1.60 -15.37
N MET A 178 9.15 -2.46 -16.33
CA MET A 178 8.58 -2.45 -17.68
C MET A 178 7.94 -3.82 -17.98
N ASN A 179 7.58 -4.07 -19.24
CA ASN A 179 7.04 -5.36 -19.65
C ASN A 179 8.07 -6.26 -20.34
N THR A 180 9.11 -5.68 -20.95
CA THR A 180 10.16 -6.41 -21.65
C THR A 180 11.57 -5.96 -21.25
N LYS A 181 12.57 -6.82 -21.48
CA LYS A 181 13.98 -6.47 -21.28
C LYS A 181 14.44 -5.35 -22.20
N ALA A 182 13.91 -5.28 -23.41
CA ALA A 182 14.24 -4.21 -24.36
C ALA A 182 13.78 -2.84 -23.82
N GLU A 183 12.59 -2.78 -23.25
CA GLU A 183 12.08 -1.56 -22.61
C GLU A 183 12.92 -1.15 -21.38
N ILE A 184 13.44 -2.10 -20.60
CA ILE A 184 14.37 -1.81 -19.50
C ILE A 184 15.65 -1.17 -20.04
N LEU A 185 16.23 -1.72 -21.12
CA LEU A 185 17.43 -1.15 -21.73
C LEU A 185 17.19 0.27 -22.26
N GLN A 186 16.04 0.51 -22.87
CA GLN A 186 15.64 1.85 -23.30
C GLN A 186 15.52 2.81 -22.14
N ALA A 187 14.83 2.41 -21.05
CA ALA A 187 14.66 3.24 -19.85
C ALA A 187 16.02 3.63 -19.22
N VAL A 188 16.99 2.70 -19.21
CA VAL A 188 18.35 2.99 -18.73
C VAL A 188 19.05 4.01 -19.64
N GLN A 189 18.91 3.89 -20.96
CA GLN A 189 19.47 4.85 -21.91
C GLN A 189 18.85 6.25 -21.73
N ASP A 190 17.53 6.32 -21.62
CA ASP A 190 16.80 7.57 -21.44
C ASP A 190 17.19 8.29 -20.12
N TYR A 191 17.49 7.52 -19.08
CA TYR A 191 17.93 8.04 -17.79
C TYR A 191 19.35 8.66 -17.84
N HIS A 192 20.22 8.19 -18.75
CA HIS A 192 21.59 8.67 -18.89
C HIS A 192 21.74 9.83 -19.87
N ASN A 193 20.72 10.16 -20.65
CA ASN A 193 20.69 11.29 -21.59
C ASN A 193 20.04 12.53 -20.94
#